data_93094e066c3c8016425b4f519b88779b
#
_entry.id   93094e066c3c8016425b4f519b88779b
#
_cell.length_a   1.000
_cell.length_b   1.000
_cell.length_c   1.000
_cell.angle_alpha   90.00
_cell.angle_beta   90.00
_cell.angle_gamma   90.00
#
_symmetry.space_group_name_H-M   'P 1'
#
loop_
_entity.id
_entity.type
_entity.pdbx_description
1 polymer ?
#
loop_
_entity_poly.entity_id
_entity_poly.type
_entity_poly.pdbx_seq_one_letter_code
_entity_poly.pdbx_strand_id
1 'polypeptide(L)'
;LRASAGKGYRATHALAENNYLLASSRRVVIDPDLDMEEAWNYGVSAALYIPLFHKTLNLNLEYYYTDFLRQMVVDMDSDPHEVHFSQLKGTSYSHTFQAEASYPFFKGFTLTAAYRLTDVKTTYGGVLRERPFVGRYKGLLTASYQTPLGIWQFDVTLQLNGGGRLPQSYMLEQGIPAWNNRYKAYEQLNVQVTRYFRHWSIYVGGENLTGFKQKNPIIDASNPWGSNFDSTLTWGPMHGAVYY
;
A
#
# COMPACT_ATOMS: atom_id res chain seq x y z
N LEU A 1 -22.19 13.56 -8.01
CA LEU A 1 -20.96 13.92 -8.70
C LEU A 1 -20.30 15.08 -7.97
N ARG A 2 -18.99 14.97 -7.71
CA ARG A 2 -18.19 16.01 -7.07
C ARG A 2 -16.87 16.16 -7.85
N ALA A 3 -16.43 17.40 -8.05
CA ALA A 3 -15.11 17.73 -8.56
C ALA A 3 -14.41 18.63 -7.54
N SER A 4 -13.10 18.51 -7.42
CA SER A 4 -12.25 19.30 -6.53
C SER A 4 -10.93 19.62 -7.19
N ALA A 5 -10.39 20.78 -6.89
CA ALA A 5 -9.03 21.18 -7.20
C ALA A 5 -8.48 21.97 -6.01
N GLY A 6 -7.27 21.68 -5.62
CA GLY A 6 -6.68 22.35 -4.47
C GLY A 6 -5.16 22.23 -4.49
N LYS A 7 -4.50 23.21 -3.90
CA LYS A 7 -3.07 23.25 -3.68
C LYS A 7 -2.77 22.95 -2.22
N GLY A 8 -1.90 21.99 -1.96
CA GLY A 8 -1.51 21.59 -0.61
C GLY A 8 -0.05 21.87 -0.35
N TYR A 9 0.26 22.04 0.93
CA TYR A 9 1.62 22.24 1.44
C TYR A 9 1.87 21.33 2.63
N ARG A 10 3.07 20.78 2.73
CA ARG A 10 3.48 19.91 3.84
C ARG A 10 4.93 20.20 4.23
N ALA A 11 5.19 20.38 5.54
CA ALA A 11 6.55 20.43 6.04
C ALA A 11 7.22 19.06 5.88
N THR A 12 8.48 19.05 5.49
CA THR A 12 9.29 17.83 5.34
C THR A 12 9.94 17.46 6.66
N HIS A 13 9.82 16.18 7.05
CA HIS A 13 10.47 15.62 8.23
C HIS A 13 11.21 14.32 7.85
N ALA A 14 12.38 14.48 7.18
CA ALA A 14 13.11 13.38 6.55
C ALA A 14 13.22 12.12 7.42
N LEU A 15 13.78 12.23 8.62
CA LEU A 15 13.98 11.07 9.50
C LEU A 15 12.72 10.63 10.24
N ALA A 16 11.85 11.56 10.65
CA ALA A 16 10.64 11.19 11.39
C ALA A 16 9.66 10.41 10.52
N GLU A 17 9.57 10.75 9.24
CA GLU A 17 8.70 10.05 8.28
C GLU A 17 9.32 8.76 7.73
N ASN A 18 10.63 8.62 7.81
CA ASN A 18 11.40 7.52 7.20
C ASN A 18 12.33 6.84 8.20
N ASN A 19 11.94 6.75 9.47
CA ASN A 19 12.76 6.17 10.54
C ASN A 19 13.12 4.68 10.29
N TYR A 20 12.30 3.95 9.53
CA TYR A 20 12.58 2.57 9.15
C TYR A 20 13.90 2.42 8.37
N LEU A 21 14.35 3.47 7.66
CA LEU A 21 15.62 3.47 6.93
C LEU A 21 16.84 3.38 7.85
N LEU A 22 16.70 3.73 9.13
CA LEU A 22 17.76 3.60 10.12
C LEU A 22 18.05 2.14 10.51
N ALA A 23 17.17 1.22 10.13
CA ALA A 23 17.37 -0.21 10.33
C ALA A 23 18.12 -0.86 9.15
N SER A 24 19.13 -0.18 8.64
CA SER A 24 20.03 -0.64 7.58
C SER A 24 21.43 -0.07 7.78
N SER A 25 22.40 -0.63 7.06
CA SER A 25 23.77 -0.10 7.01
C SER A 25 23.93 1.04 6.00
N ARG A 26 22.82 1.55 5.44
CA ARG A 26 22.86 2.67 4.50
C ARG A 26 23.27 3.94 5.19
N ARG A 27 24.18 4.69 4.59
CA ARG A 27 24.51 6.04 5.02
C ARG A 27 23.35 6.99 4.69
N VAL A 28 22.92 7.76 5.68
CA VAL A 28 21.87 8.77 5.49
C VAL A 28 22.50 10.07 5.08
N VAL A 29 22.08 10.61 3.93
CA VAL A 29 22.48 11.93 3.42
C VAL A 29 21.23 12.77 3.25
N ILE A 30 21.23 13.97 3.84
CA ILE A 30 20.10 14.90 3.78
C ILE A 30 20.60 16.20 3.18
N ASP A 31 20.04 16.61 2.05
CA ASP A 31 20.37 17.90 1.45
C ASP A 31 19.94 19.04 2.38
N PRO A 32 20.79 20.06 2.55
CA PRO A 32 20.44 21.21 3.41
C PRO A 32 19.31 22.07 2.85
N ASP A 33 19.05 21.96 1.54
CA ASP A 33 18.07 22.78 0.80
C ASP A 33 16.68 22.15 0.73
N LEU A 34 16.36 21.18 1.61
CA LEU A 34 15.03 20.61 1.67
C LEU A 34 14.01 21.67 2.09
N ASP A 35 13.03 21.90 1.22
CA ASP A 35 11.95 22.86 1.43
C ASP A 35 10.62 22.14 1.66
N MET A 36 9.59 22.91 1.99
CA MET A 36 8.22 22.44 2.13
C MET A 36 7.74 21.79 0.83
N GLU A 37 7.07 20.64 0.96
CA GLU A 37 6.41 20.00 -0.18
C GLU A 37 5.21 20.82 -0.64
N GLU A 38 4.98 20.82 -1.94
CA GLU A 38 3.92 21.57 -2.59
C GLU A 38 3.34 20.75 -3.74
N ALA A 39 2.03 20.58 -3.76
CA ALA A 39 1.37 19.83 -4.81
C ALA A 39 -0.01 20.40 -5.17
N TRP A 40 -0.38 20.30 -6.44
CA TRP A 40 -1.76 20.41 -6.89
C TRP A 40 -2.44 19.05 -6.86
N ASN A 41 -3.66 19.01 -6.34
CA ASN A 41 -4.51 17.83 -6.38
C ASN A 41 -5.82 18.16 -7.11
N TYR A 42 -6.16 17.30 -8.06
CA TYR A 42 -7.41 17.34 -8.84
C TYR A 42 -8.17 16.06 -8.61
N GLY A 43 -9.45 16.16 -8.29
CA GLY A 43 -10.27 15.01 -7.98
C GLY A 43 -11.65 15.06 -8.61
N VAL A 44 -12.15 13.89 -9.02
CA VAL A 44 -13.54 13.69 -9.43
C VAL A 44 -14.05 12.45 -8.71
N SER A 45 -15.24 12.54 -8.12
CA SER A 45 -15.91 11.40 -7.49
C SER A 45 -17.39 11.36 -7.84
N ALA A 46 -17.91 10.14 -7.95
CA ALA A 46 -19.32 9.87 -8.20
C ALA A 46 -19.82 8.79 -7.24
N ALA A 47 -20.94 9.05 -6.56
CA ALA A 47 -21.69 8.06 -5.82
C ALA A 47 -23.00 7.80 -6.58
N LEU A 48 -23.26 6.53 -6.91
CA LEU A 48 -24.42 6.08 -7.68
C LEU A 48 -25.18 5.05 -6.86
N TYR A 49 -26.48 5.21 -6.83
CA TYR A 49 -27.44 4.30 -6.20
C TYR A 49 -28.33 3.72 -7.29
N ILE A 50 -28.01 2.50 -7.70
CA ILE A 50 -28.62 1.86 -8.87
C ILE A 50 -29.63 0.82 -8.37
N PRO A 51 -30.95 1.02 -8.60
CA PRO A 51 -31.94 -0.02 -8.34
C PRO A 51 -31.67 -1.26 -9.21
N LEU A 52 -31.47 -2.40 -8.58
CA LEU A 52 -31.19 -3.66 -9.26
C LEU A 52 -31.87 -4.82 -8.52
N PHE A 53 -32.75 -5.61 -9.18
CA PHE A 53 -33.43 -6.76 -8.61
C PHE A 53 -34.06 -6.51 -7.21
N HIS A 54 -34.85 -5.42 -7.09
CA HIS A 54 -35.53 -5.00 -5.85
C HIS A 54 -34.60 -4.53 -4.72
N LYS A 55 -33.33 -4.31 -4.99
CA LYS A 55 -32.34 -3.78 -4.05
C LYS A 55 -31.52 -2.69 -4.70
N THR A 56 -30.70 -2.03 -3.92
CA THR A 56 -29.87 -0.93 -4.41
C THR A 56 -28.40 -1.36 -4.44
N LEU A 57 -27.80 -1.29 -5.62
CA LEU A 57 -26.34 -1.32 -5.78
C LEU A 57 -25.78 0.06 -5.46
N ASN A 58 -24.89 0.11 -4.48
CA ASN A 58 -24.13 1.30 -4.17
C ASN A 58 -22.82 1.22 -4.95
N LEU A 59 -22.54 2.20 -5.80
CA LEU A 59 -21.30 2.28 -6.60
C LEU A 59 -20.64 3.62 -6.35
N ASN A 60 -19.40 3.59 -5.86
CA ASN A 60 -18.54 4.75 -5.68
C ASN A 60 -17.39 4.67 -6.67
N LEU A 61 -17.16 5.76 -7.39
CA LEU A 61 -16.06 5.92 -8.33
C LEU A 61 -15.28 7.16 -7.98
N GLU A 62 -13.96 7.06 -7.93
CA GLU A 62 -13.07 8.16 -7.61
C GLU A 62 -11.85 8.15 -8.51
N TYR A 63 -11.45 9.33 -8.93
CA TYR A 63 -10.19 9.54 -9.62
C TYR A 63 -9.51 10.79 -9.08
N TYR A 64 -8.22 10.65 -8.77
CA TYR A 64 -7.37 11.73 -8.32
C TYR A 64 -6.09 11.79 -9.14
N TYR A 65 -5.72 13.01 -9.51
CA TYR A 65 -4.41 13.34 -10.05
C TYR A 65 -3.71 14.31 -9.12
N THR A 66 -2.48 14.00 -8.74
CA THR A 66 -1.63 14.88 -7.94
C THR A 66 -0.36 15.18 -8.71
N ASP A 67 -0.07 16.47 -8.86
CA ASP A 67 1.15 16.98 -9.46
C ASP A 67 2.01 17.65 -8.38
N PHE A 68 3.20 17.11 -8.16
CA PHE A 68 4.12 17.60 -7.14
C PHE A 68 5.05 18.65 -7.74
N LEU A 69 4.90 19.90 -7.31
CA LEU A 69 5.75 21.01 -7.70
C LEU A 69 7.07 20.98 -6.91
N ARG A 70 6.99 20.65 -5.62
CA ARG A 70 8.12 20.46 -4.71
C ARG A 70 7.84 19.22 -3.86
N GLN A 71 8.84 18.36 -3.74
CA GLN A 71 8.73 17.11 -2.98
C GLN A 71 10.11 16.69 -2.48
N MET A 72 10.14 16.18 -1.27
CA MET A 72 11.30 15.43 -0.79
C MET A 72 11.38 14.09 -1.51
N VAL A 73 12.46 13.84 -2.21
CA VAL A 73 12.74 12.56 -2.88
C VAL A 73 13.65 11.74 -1.98
N VAL A 74 13.23 10.50 -1.72
CA VAL A 74 14.02 9.51 -0.98
C VAL A 74 14.66 8.59 -2.02
N ASP A 75 15.90 8.86 -2.36
CA ASP A 75 16.65 8.10 -3.36
C ASP A 75 17.44 6.98 -2.69
N MET A 76 17.08 5.74 -3.05
CA MET A 76 17.79 4.50 -2.70
C MET A 76 18.29 3.77 -3.95
N ASP A 77 18.17 4.40 -5.11
CA ASP A 77 18.52 3.83 -6.41
C ASP A 77 19.94 4.21 -6.87
N SER A 78 20.39 5.42 -6.53
CA SER A 78 21.65 5.98 -7.04
C SER A 78 22.87 5.33 -6.38
N ASP A 79 22.78 4.98 -5.10
CA ASP A 79 23.82 4.26 -4.36
C ASP A 79 23.19 3.16 -3.49
N PRO A 80 23.63 1.90 -3.60
CA PRO A 80 23.08 0.78 -2.83
C PRO A 80 23.36 0.89 -1.32
N HIS A 81 24.39 1.63 -0.91
CA HIS A 81 24.79 1.79 0.48
C HIS A 81 24.43 3.17 1.05
N GLU A 82 23.62 3.94 0.33
CA GLU A 82 23.18 5.27 0.74
C GLU A 82 21.66 5.42 0.61
N VAL A 83 21.08 6.24 1.45
CA VAL A 83 19.76 6.84 1.25
C VAL A 83 19.91 8.33 1.21
N HIS A 84 19.53 8.94 0.10
CA HIS A 84 19.69 10.36 -0.15
C HIS A 84 18.33 11.06 -0.14
N PHE A 85 18.16 12.00 0.77
CA PHE A 85 16.99 12.87 0.84
C PHE A 85 17.32 14.17 0.12
N SER A 86 16.70 14.38 -1.03
CA SER A 86 16.95 15.54 -1.88
C SER A 86 15.66 16.23 -2.28
N GLN A 87 15.76 17.50 -2.69
CA GLN A 87 14.64 18.21 -3.29
C GLN A 87 14.37 17.67 -4.69
N LEU A 88 13.11 17.50 -5.06
CA LEU A 88 12.69 17.07 -6.40
C LEU A 88 13.34 17.95 -7.49
N LYS A 89 14.06 17.29 -8.40
CA LYS A 89 14.62 17.89 -9.63
C LYS A 89 14.03 17.16 -10.83
N GLY A 90 12.90 17.64 -11.32
CA GLY A 90 12.17 17.01 -12.43
C GLY A 90 10.69 16.86 -12.14
N THR A 91 10.09 15.78 -12.63
CA THR A 91 8.65 15.53 -12.55
C THR A 91 8.33 14.50 -11.46
N SER A 92 7.26 14.75 -10.72
CA SER A 92 6.65 13.76 -9.82
C SER A 92 5.14 13.88 -9.86
N TYR A 93 4.44 12.76 -10.01
CA TYR A 93 2.98 12.74 -10.06
C TYR A 93 2.38 11.44 -9.53
N SER A 94 1.10 11.49 -9.24
CA SER A 94 0.31 10.33 -8.85
C SER A 94 -1.06 10.35 -9.55
N HIS A 95 -1.41 9.23 -10.18
CA HIS A 95 -2.76 8.92 -10.63
C HIS A 95 -3.34 7.84 -9.73
N THR A 96 -4.53 8.07 -9.20
CA THR A 96 -5.26 7.09 -8.39
C THR A 96 -6.68 6.98 -8.91
N PHE A 97 -7.08 5.79 -9.34
CA PHE A 97 -8.47 5.45 -9.63
C PHE A 97 -8.96 4.43 -8.63
N GLN A 98 -10.15 4.62 -8.08
CA GLN A 98 -10.80 3.68 -7.18
C GLN A 98 -12.26 3.48 -7.60
N ALA A 99 -12.68 2.22 -7.59
CA ALA A 99 -14.07 1.82 -7.73
C ALA A 99 -14.46 0.92 -6.57
N GLU A 100 -15.62 1.15 -5.98
CA GLU A 100 -16.20 0.32 -4.93
C GLU A 100 -17.65 0.06 -5.25
N ALA A 101 -18.06 -1.20 -5.18
CA ALA A 101 -19.44 -1.66 -5.38
C ALA A 101 -19.89 -2.47 -4.18
N SER A 102 -21.04 -2.15 -3.61
CA SER A 102 -21.65 -2.91 -2.51
C SER A 102 -23.09 -3.25 -2.85
N TYR A 103 -23.42 -4.54 -2.74
CA TYR A 103 -24.76 -5.04 -3.08
C TYR A 103 -25.29 -6.05 -2.04
N PRO A 104 -26.47 -5.79 -1.47
CA PRO A 104 -27.13 -6.74 -0.56
C PRO A 104 -27.92 -7.77 -1.35
N PHE A 105 -27.32 -8.94 -1.64
CA PHE A 105 -27.91 -9.98 -2.48
C PHE A 105 -29.22 -10.56 -1.89
N PHE A 106 -29.23 -10.84 -0.59
CA PHE A 106 -30.41 -11.30 0.14
C PHE A 106 -30.36 -10.81 1.60
N LYS A 107 -31.40 -11.08 2.37
CA LYS A 107 -31.50 -10.61 3.76
C LYS A 107 -30.32 -11.13 4.57
N GLY A 108 -29.56 -10.22 5.12
CA GLY A 108 -28.37 -10.50 5.93
C GLY A 108 -27.08 -10.72 5.14
N PHE A 109 -27.10 -10.83 3.79
CA PHE A 109 -25.89 -11.03 3.00
C PHE A 109 -25.57 -9.82 2.13
N THR A 110 -24.38 -9.29 2.29
CA THR A 110 -23.81 -8.18 1.50
C THR A 110 -22.48 -8.60 0.91
N LEU A 111 -22.29 -8.31 -0.36
CA LEU A 111 -21.00 -8.41 -1.04
C LEU A 111 -20.50 -7.02 -1.39
N THR A 112 -19.27 -6.75 -1.01
CA THR A 112 -18.56 -5.51 -1.35
C THR A 112 -17.30 -5.85 -2.12
N ALA A 113 -17.12 -5.22 -3.27
CA ALA A 113 -15.92 -5.32 -4.08
C ALA A 113 -15.31 -3.93 -4.25
N ALA A 114 -14.02 -3.79 -4.00
CA ALA A 114 -13.30 -2.55 -4.25
C ALA A 114 -12.03 -2.83 -5.05
N TYR A 115 -11.70 -1.92 -5.94
CA TYR A 115 -10.49 -2.01 -6.75
C TYR A 115 -9.86 -0.63 -6.90
N ARG A 116 -8.55 -0.55 -6.63
CA ARG A 116 -7.77 0.67 -6.77
C ARG A 116 -6.59 0.45 -7.70
N LEU A 117 -6.43 1.32 -8.67
CA LEU A 117 -5.26 1.46 -9.52
C LEU A 117 -4.44 2.67 -9.06
N THR A 118 -3.12 2.53 -9.04
CA THR A 118 -2.20 3.58 -8.63
C THR A 118 -1.01 3.62 -9.58
N ASP A 119 -0.76 4.77 -10.21
CA ASP A 119 0.47 5.04 -10.98
C ASP A 119 1.16 6.25 -10.34
N VAL A 120 2.26 6.01 -9.65
CA VAL A 120 3.07 7.04 -8.99
C VAL A 120 4.47 7.00 -9.57
N LYS A 121 4.89 8.12 -10.14
CA LYS A 121 6.25 8.26 -10.66
C LYS A 121 6.93 9.50 -10.12
N THR A 122 8.22 9.36 -9.89
CA THR A 122 9.09 10.42 -9.36
C THR A 122 10.42 10.36 -10.10
N THR A 123 11.05 11.51 -10.33
CA THR A 123 12.37 11.59 -10.92
C THR A 123 13.43 11.27 -9.87
N TYR A 124 14.23 10.23 -10.13
CA TYR A 124 15.39 9.81 -9.34
C TYR A 124 16.63 9.93 -10.24
N GLY A 125 17.64 10.68 -9.82
CA GLY A 125 18.87 10.85 -10.60
C GLY A 125 18.64 11.31 -12.05
N GLY A 126 17.64 12.17 -12.28
CA GLY A 126 17.26 12.65 -13.62
C GLY A 126 16.38 11.70 -14.45
N VAL A 127 16.01 10.51 -13.93
CA VAL A 127 15.19 9.53 -14.63
C VAL A 127 13.84 9.38 -13.94
N LEU A 128 12.75 9.56 -14.68
CA LEU A 128 11.38 9.34 -14.19
C LEU A 128 11.10 7.83 -14.04
N ARG A 129 10.85 7.39 -12.80
CA ARG A 129 10.63 5.98 -12.47
C ARG A 129 9.41 5.81 -11.57
N GLU A 130 8.82 4.61 -11.55
CA GLU A 130 7.82 4.21 -10.55
C GLU A 130 8.38 4.39 -9.14
N ARG A 131 7.58 4.93 -8.22
CA ARG A 131 7.98 5.05 -6.82
C ARG A 131 8.16 3.65 -6.20
N PRO A 132 9.27 3.39 -5.49
CA PRO A 132 9.46 2.10 -4.80
C PRO A 132 8.37 1.82 -3.78
N PHE A 133 8.11 0.54 -3.51
CA PHE A 133 7.13 0.02 -2.54
C PHE A 133 5.67 0.39 -2.82
N VAL A 134 5.36 0.98 -3.96
CA VAL A 134 3.99 1.27 -4.37
C VAL A 134 3.49 0.17 -5.31
N GLY A 135 2.50 -0.60 -4.85
CA GLY A 135 1.81 -1.59 -5.69
C GLY A 135 0.91 -0.91 -6.72
N ARG A 136 0.90 -1.43 -7.94
CA ARG A 136 0.11 -0.85 -9.05
C ARG A 136 -1.39 -0.95 -8.83
N TYR A 137 -1.85 -1.94 -8.08
CA TYR A 137 -3.27 -2.12 -7.78
C TYR A 137 -3.47 -2.74 -6.40
N LYS A 138 -4.65 -2.51 -5.85
CA LYS A 138 -5.20 -3.25 -4.71
C LYS A 138 -6.63 -3.64 -5.02
N GLY A 139 -6.99 -4.88 -4.72
CA GLY A 139 -8.35 -5.39 -4.80
C GLY A 139 -8.83 -5.84 -3.42
N LEU A 140 -10.12 -5.70 -3.17
CA LEU A 140 -10.78 -6.18 -1.97
C LEU A 140 -12.11 -6.80 -2.38
N LEU A 141 -12.39 -7.99 -1.87
CA LEU A 141 -13.69 -8.62 -1.97
C LEU A 141 -14.11 -9.08 -0.58
N THR A 142 -15.19 -8.49 -0.06
CA THR A 142 -15.74 -8.83 1.27
C THR A 142 -17.13 -9.39 1.12
N ALA A 143 -17.33 -10.62 1.62
CA ALA A 143 -18.64 -11.24 1.79
C ALA A 143 -18.98 -11.24 3.27
N SER A 144 -20.09 -10.59 3.64
CA SER A 144 -20.59 -10.53 5.02
C SER A 144 -21.99 -11.12 5.08
N TYR A 145 -22.20 -12.05 5.99
CA TYR A 145 -23.51 -12.65 6.24
C TYR A 145 -23.88 -12.61 7.71
N GLN A 146 -25.00 -11.97 8.00
CA GLN A 146 -25.58 -11.92 9.33
C GLN A 146 -26.88 -12.74 9.36
N THR A 147 -26.97 -13.69 10.29
CA THR A 147 -28.15 -14.52 10.46
C THR A 147 -29.36 -13.71 10.94
N PRO A 148 -30.60 -14.21 10.77
CA PRO A 148 -31.78 -13.60 11.37
C PRO A 148 -31.57 -13.33 12.87
N LEU A 149 -32.11 -12.20 13.36
CA LEU A 149 -31.95 -11.71 14.74
C LEU A 149 -30.51 -11.27 15.10
N GLY A 150 -29.59 -11.26 14.13
CA GLY A 150 -28.22 -10.78 14.36
C GLY A 150 -27.40 -11.64 15.33
N ILE A 151 -27.70 -12.94 15.43
CA ILE A 151 -27.05 -13.85 16.40
C ILE A 151 -25.66 -14.24 15.95
N TRP A 152 -25.47 -14.52 14.66
CA TRP A 152 -24.19 -14.88 14.07
C TRP A 152 -23.86 -13.96 12.90
N GLN A 153 -22.58 -13.64 12.77
CA GLN A 153 -22.03 -12.95 11.62
C GLN A 153 -20.81 -13.71 11.09
N PHE A 154 -20.73 -13.83 9.78
CA PHE A 154 -19.66 -14.50 9.05
C PHE A 154 -19.08 -13.48 8.07
N ASP A 155 -17.81 -13.20 8.18
CA ASP A 155 -17.10 -12.27 7.32
C ASP A 155 -15.93 -12.98 6.64
N VAL A 156 -15.85 -12.84 5.33
CA VAL A 156 -14.74 -13.33 4.51
C VAL A 156 -14.24 -12.20 3.67
N THR A 157 -12.94 -11.93 3.76
CA THR A 157 -12.29 -10.86 2.98
C THR A 157 -11.10 -11.42 2.23
N LEU A 158 -11.15 -11.32 0.90
CA LEU A 158 -10.02 -11.56 0.01
C LEU A 158 -9.37 -10.22 -0.36
N GLN A 159 -8.07 -10.10 -0.10
CA GLN A 159 -7.26 -8.95 -0.48
C GLN A 159 -6.29 -9.36 -1.60
N LEU A 160 -6.29 -8.59 -2.69
CA LEU A 160 -5.35 -8.72 -3.79
C LEU A 160 -4.37 -7.55 -3.72
N ASN A 161 -3.09 -7.85 -3.55
CA ASN A 161 -2.03 -6.84 -3.49
C ASN A 161 -1.18 -6.93 -4.76
N GLY A 162 -1.19 -5.89 -5.56
CA GLY A 162 -0.41 -5.80 -6.79
C GLY A 162 1.08 -5.71 -6.53
N GLY A 163 1.86 -6.26 -7.45
CA GLY A 163 3.30 -6.08 -7.42
C GLY A 163 3.73 -4.65 -7.71
N GLY A 164 4.96 -4.34 -7.37
CA GLY A 164 5.54 -3.02 -7.56
C GLY A 164 7.04 -3.05 -7.74
N ARG A 165 7.64 -1.86 -7.86
CA ARG A 165 9.09 -1.69 -7.94
C ARG A 165 9.71 -1.69 -6.53
N LEU A 166 10.90 -2.26 -6.43
CA LEU A 166 11.83 -2.06 -5.32
C LEU A 166 12.95 -1.10 -5.75
N PRO A 167 13.72 -0.55 -4.82
CA PRO A 167 14.95 0.17 -5.16
C PRO A 167 15.84 -0.66 -6.07
N GLN A 168 16.75 -0.01 -6.78
CA GLN A 168 17.67 -0.70 -7.67
C GLN A 168 18.56 -1.67 -6.89
N SER A 169 18.56 -2.94 -7.32
CA SER A 169 19.38 -3.97 -6.73
C SER A 169 20.87 -3.74 -7.01
N TYR A 170 21.69 -4.14 -6.07
CA TYR A 170 23.14 -4.18 -6.21
C TYR A 170 23.65 -5.64 -6.16
N MET A 171 24.91 -5.83 -6.46
CA MET A 171 25.55 -7.13 -6.40
C MET A 171 26.22 -7.33 -5.05
N LEU A 172 25.94 -8.44 -4.39
CA LEU A 172 26.74 -8.92 -3.26
C LEU A 172 28.09 -9.47 -3.76
N GLU A 173 28.98 -9.78 -2.84
CA GLU A 173 30.19 -10.54 -3.16
C GLU A 173 29.83 -11.77 -4.00
N GLN A 174 30.68 -12.13 -4.97
CA GLN A 174 30.47 -13.21 -5.93
C GLN A 174 29.43 -12.93 -7.04
N GLY A 175 29.01 -11.68 -7.24
CA GLY A 175 28.15 -11.31 -8.34
C GLY A 175 26.67 -11.73 -8.18
N ILE A 176 26.24 -12.05 -6.95
CA ILE A 176 24.85 -12.43 -6.66
C ILE A 176 24.03 -11.15 -6.39
N PRO A 177 22.90 -10.93 -7.09
CA PRO A 177 22.01 -9.80 -6.79
C PRO A 177 21.46 -9.91 -5.37
N ALA A 178 21.45 -8.79 -4.64
CA ALA A 178 20.94 -8.76 -3.27
C ALA A 178 19.43 -8.99 -3.21
N TRP A 179 18.70 -8.49 -4.20
CA TRP A 179 17.23 -8.67 -4.34
C TRP A 179 16.80 -8.48 -5.80
N ASN A 180 15.52 -8.80 -6.08
CA ASN A 180 14.91 -8.48 -7.35
C ASN A 180 14.43 -7.02 -7.37
N ASN A 181 14.51 -6.33 -8.50
CA ASN A 181 14.05 -4.94 -8.65
C ASN A 181 12.52 -4.79 -8.59
N ARG A 182 11.79 -5.90 -8.56
CA ARG A 182 10.33 -5.91 -8.46
C ARG A 182 9.86 -7.03 -7.54
N TYR A 183 8.82 -6.75 -6.77
CA TYR A 183 8.08 -7.76 -6.04
C TYR A 183 6.80 -8.16 -6.78
N LYS A 184 6.38 -9.40 -6.56
CA LYS A 184 5.20 -10.00 -7.21
C LYS A 184 3.92 -9.64 -6.46
N ALA A 185 2.80 -9.72 -7.18
CA ALA A 185 1.49 -9.67 -6.55
C ALA A 185 1.28 -10.86 -5.60
N TYR A 186 0.47 -10.65 -4.56
CA TYR A 186 0.10 -11.67 -3.60
C TYR A 186 -1.33 -11.47 -3.07
N GLU A 187 -1.87 -12.52 -2.48
CA GLU A 187 -3.24 -12.57 -1.98
C GLU A 187 -3.25 -12.89 -0.50
N GLN A 188 -4.21 -12.33 0.22
CA GLN A 188 -4.48 -12.64 1.62
C GLN A 188 -5.97 -12.92 1.81
N LEU A 189 -6.27 -14.00 2.49
CA LEU A 189 -7.64 -14.37 2.86
C LEU A 189 -7.79 -14.22 4.38
N ASN A 190 -8.80 -13.45 4.78
CA ASN A 190 -9.16 -13.26 6.19
C ASN A 190 -10.60 -13.77 6.40
N VAL A 191 -10.82 -14.46 7.49
CA VAL A 191 -12.14 -15.00 7.85
C VAL A 191 -12.40 -14.75 9.31
N GLN A 192 -13.62 -14.32 9.64
CA GLN A 192 -14.07 -14.14 11.01
C GLN A 192 -15.48 -14.66 11.18
N VAL A 193 -15.74 -15.31 12.31
CA VAL A 193 -17.07 -15.70 12.76
C VAL A 193 -17.32 -15.05 14.11
N THR A 194 -18.42 -14.32 14.22
CA THR A 194 -18.80 -13.60 15.44
C THR A 194 -20.16 -14.12 15.91
N ARG A 195 -20.27 -14.41 17.21
CA ARG A 195 -21.54 -14.66 17.88
C ARG A 195 -21.87 -13.52 18.80
N TYR A 196 -23.05 -12.95 18.64
CA TYR A 196 -23.58 -11.88 19.48
C TYR A 196 -24.49 -12.44 20.57
N PHE A 197 -24.34 -11.94 21.78
CA PHE A 197 -25.21 -12.17 22.92
C PHE A 197 -25.78 -10.80 23.35
N ARG A 198 -26.68 -10.80 24.30
CA ARG A 198 -27.36 -9.55 24.69
C ARG A 198 -26.43 -8.43 25.14
N HIS A 199 -25.35 -8.74 25.82
CA HIS A 199 -24.45 -7.75 26.43
C HIS A 199 -22.96 -7.92 26.04
N TRP A 200 -22.63 -8.94 25.27
CA TRP A 200 -21.26 -9.25 24.84
C TRP A 200 -21.27 -10.04 23.53
N SER A 201 -20.12 -10.14 22.91
CA SER A 201 -19.91 -10.98 21.74
C SER A 201 -18.60 -11.76 21.86
N ILE A 202 -18.52 -12.87 21.19
CA ILE A 202 -17.30 -13.65 21.02
C ILE A 202 -17.04 -13.80 19.53
N TYR A 203 -15.79 -13.70 19.16
CA TYR A 203 -15.37 -13.94 17.78
C TYR A 203 -14.14 -14.84 17.75
N VAL A 204 -14.03 -15.57 16.64
CA VAL A 204 -12.85 -16.35 16.26
C VAL A 204 -12.55 -16.04 14.81
N GLY A 205 -11.30 -16.00 14.47
CA GLY A 205 -10.91 -15.68 13.09
C GLY A 205 -9.50 -16.06 12.75
N GLY A 206 -9.16 -15.80 11.51
CA GLY A 206 -7.81 -15.96 11.01
C GLY A 206 -7.53 -14.94 9.91
N GLU A 207 -6.35 -14.39 9.98
CA GLU A 207 -5.80 -13.47 9.00
C GLU A 207 -4.72 -14.15 8.17
N ASN A 208 -4.59 -13.72 6.93
CA ASN A 208 -3.61 -14.25 6.00
C ASN A 208 -3.66 -15.79 5.89
N LEU A 209 -4.86 -16.36 5.79
CA LEU A 209 -5.07 -17.82 5.70
C LEU A 209 -4.47 -18.44 4.43
N THR A 210 -4.12 -17.64 3.42
CA THR A 210 -3.29 -18.05 2.28
C THR A 210 -1.87 -18.42 2.71
N GLY A 211 -1.45 -18.01 3.91
CA GLY A 211 -0.12 -18.26 4.44
C GLY A 211 0.99 -17.53 3.68
N PHE A 212 0.65 -16.52 2.87
CA PHE A 212 1.66 -15.78 2.13
C PHE A 212 2.60 -15.04 3.07
N LYS A 213 3.90 -15.14 2.79
CA LYS A 213 4.94 -14.35 3.47
C LYS A 213 6.06 -14.01 2.50
N GLN A 214 6.64 -12.85 2.69
CA GLN A 214 7.85 -12.45 2.00
C GLN A 214 9.00 -13.38 2.40
N LYS A 215 9.71 -13.90 1.40
CA LYS A 215 10.94 -14.68 1.63
C LYS A 215 12.12 -13.73 1.75
N ASN A 216 13.02 -14.00 2.70
CA ASN A 216 14.25 -13.25 2.92
C ASN A 216 14.02 -11.72 2.97
N PRO A 217 13.23 -11.21 3.94
CA PRO A 217 12.91 -9.78 4.03
C PRO A 217 14.12 -8.92 4.45
N ILE A 218 15.16 -9.54 5.00
CA ILE A 218 16.37 -8.88 5.49
C ILE A 218 17.55 -9.37 4.67
N ILE A 219 18.29 -8.43 4.10
CA ILE A 219 19.53 -8.69 3.39
C ILE A 219 20.66 -8.82 4.41
N ASP A 220 21.54 -9.80 4.21
CA ASP A 220 22.67 -10.13 5.09
C ASP A 220 22.31 -10.24 6.58
N ALA A 221 21.17 -10.91 6.87
CA ALA A 221 20.62 -11.06 8.22
C ALA A 221 21.59 -11.72 9.23
N SER A 222 22.56 -12.51 8.75
CA SER A 222 23.58 -13.13 9.58
C SER A 222 24.67 -12.18 10.06
N ASN A 223 24.80 -11.00 9.43
CA ASN A 223 25.81 -10.00 9.75
C ASN A 223 25.18 -8.61 9.93
N PRO A 224 24.43 -8.37 11.03
CA PRO A 224 23.66 -7.13 11.21
C PRO A 224 24.52 -5.87 11.34
N TRP A 225 25.82 -6.01 11.54
CA TRP A 225 26.79 -4.90 11.60
C TRP A 225 27.62 -4.76 10.31
N GLY A 226 27.37 -5.61 9.33
CA GLY A 226 28.05 -5.59 8.04
C GLY A 226 27.52 -4.47 7.13
N SER A 227 28.32 -4.08 6.15
CA SER A 227 27.99 -3.04 5.19
C SER A 227 26.80 -3.36 4.27
N ASN A 228 26.46 -4.65 4.15
CA ASN A 228 25.36 -5.12 3.29
C ASN A 228 24.04 -5.31 4.04
N PHE A 229 24.03 -5.15 5.38
CA PHE A 229 22.80 -5.36 6.15
C PHE A 229 21.71 -4.37 5.77
N ASP A 230 20.54 -4.87 5.39
CA ASP A 230 19.41 -4.04 5.04
C ASP A 230 18.08 -4.73 5.38
N SER A 231 17.30 -4.15 6.30
CA SER A 231 15.96 -4.60 6.66
C SER A 231 14.85 -3.70 6.10
N THR A 232 15.19 -2.73 5.23
CA THR A 232 14.23 -1.75 4.70
C THR A 232 13.43 -2.26 3.51
N LEU A 233 13.78 -3.43 2.96
CA LEU A 233 13.18 -3.98 1.75
C LEU A 233 11.94 -4.86 2.02
N THR A 234 11.25 -4.60 3.12
CA THR A 234 10.02 -5.29 3.47
C THR A 234 8.83 -4.68 2.71
N TRP A 235 8.20 -5.48 1.85
CA TRP A 235 7.08 -5.08 0.99
C TRP A 235 5.81 -5.93 1.19
N GLY A 236 5.89 -7.02 1.93
CA GLY A 236 4.80 -7.95 2.16
C GLY A 236 4.77 -8.47 3.60
N PRO A 237 3.78 -9.29 3.96
CA PRO A 237 3.70 -9.92 5.27
C PRO A 237 4.95 -10.72 5.60
N MET A 238 5.45 -10.58 6.82
CA MET A 238 6.57 -11.38 7.34
C MET A 238 6.07 -12.64 8.08
N HIS A 239 4.81 -12.65 8.49
CA HIS A 239 4.16 -13.78 9.17
C HIS A 239 3.17 -14.47 8.23
N GLY A 240 3.03 -15.78 8.38
CA GLY A 240 1.97 -16.55 7.72
C GLY A 240 0.61 -16.33 8.36
N ALA A 241 -0.24 -17.35 8.36
CA ALA A 241 -1.57 -17.26 8.98
C ALA A 241 -1.49 -16.97 10.48
N VAL A 242 -2.36 -16.08 10.95
CA VAL A 242 -2.55 -15.73 12.36
C VAL A 242 -3.98 -16.04 12.75
N TYR A 243 -4.17 -16.69 13.90
CA TYR A 243 -5.50 -17.05 14.43
C TYR A 243 -5.74 -16.36 15.76
N TYR A 244 -6.98 -15.99 16.03
CA TYR A 244 -7.40 -15.31 17.26
C TYR A 244 -8.81 -15.70 17.68
#